data_8fd4797861a862c3fe7a317c62dd7d17
#
_entry.id   8fd4797861a862c3fe7a317c62dd7d17
#
_cell.length_a   1.000
_cell.length_b   1.000
_cell.length_c   1.000
_cell.angle_alpha   90.00
_cell.angle_beta   90.00
_cell.angle_gamma   90.00
#
_symmetry.space_group_name_H-M   'P 1'
#
loop_
_entity.id
_entity.type
_entity.pdbx_description
1 polymer ?
#
loop_
_entity_poly.entity_id
_entity_poly.type
_entity_poly.pdbx_seq_one_letter_code
_entity_poly.pdbx_strand_id
1 'polypeptide(L)'
;YEKHLDKIFEKKILSDDISYYLHRPSATDPNMAPEGQDAFYVLVPVPNNLSKVNWIEEGDKFKDLVLDKMDKTVLPGIKENVVSDFYLTPDYFEIDLATLYGSGFSIQPKFSQSAYFRFHNQSEIYKNLYFVGAGTHPGAGMPGVLSSAKVLDNLFKWKAIY
;
A
#
# COMPACT_ATOMS: atom_id res chain seq x y z
N TYR A 1 11.58 -4.02 -13.94
CA TYR A 1 11.28 -3.40 -12.64
C TYR A 1 11.61 -1.90 -12.65
N GLU A 2 12.87 -1.49 -12.92
CA GLU A 2 13.29 -0.07 -12.93
C GLU A 2 12.46 0.80 -13.88
N LYS A 3 12.20 0.31 -15.12
CA LYS A 3 11.34 1.02 -16.09
C LYS A 3 9.91 1.23 -15.57
N HIS A 4 9.39 0.31 -14.78
CA HIS A 4 8.07 0.44 -14.15
C HIS A 4 8.10 1.54 -13.10
N LEU A 5 9.11 1.54 -12.22
CA LEU A 5 9.27 2.59 -11.21
C LEU A 5 9.48 3.97 -11.82
N ASP A 6 10.26 4.09 -12.91
CA ASP A 6 10.41 5.35 -13.65
C ASP A 6 9.07 5.90 -14.16
N LYS A 7 8.24 5.03 -14.74
CA LYS A 7 6.88 5.41 -15.17
C LYS A 7 6.02 5.94 -14.02
N ILE A 8 6.09 5.28 -12.85
CA ILE A 8 5.29 5.66 -11.67
C ILE A 8 5.78 6.97 -11.05
N PHE A 9 7.08 7.06 -10.74
CA PHE A 9 7.60 8.15 -9.91
C PHE A 9 7.95 9.40 -10.70
N GLU A 10 8.50 9.23 -11.91
CA GLU A 10 8.94 10.36 -12.72
C GLU A 10 7.86 10.79 -13.73
N LYS A 11 7.33 9.83 -14.49
CA LYS A 11 6.35 10.14 -15.56
C LYS A 11 4.91 10.22 -15.05
N LYS A 12 4.61 9.62 -13.91
CA LYS A 12 3.26 9.59 -13.29
C LYS A 12 2.19 9.02 -14.24
N ILE A 13 2.53 7.93 -14.93
CA ILE A 13 1.63 7.24 -15.87
C ILE A 13 1.52 5.75 -15.51
N LEU A 14 0.42 5.12 -15.91
CA LEU A 14 0.29 3.66 -15.85
C LEU A 14 1.28 2.99 -16.80
N SER A 15 1.70 1.80 -16.44
CA SER A 15 2.63 1.00 -17.21
C SER A 15 1.98 -0.27 -17.68
N ASP A 16 2.21 -0.66 -18.94
CA ASP A 16 1.81 -1.96 -19.48
C ASP A 16 2.77 -3.07 -19.04
N ASP A 17 4.03 -2.71 -18.78
CA ASP A 17 5.02 -3.62 -18.22
C ASP A 17 5.05 -3.42 -16.70
N ILE A 18 4.20 -4.19 -16.01
CA ILE A 18 4.00 -4.12 -14.56
C ILE A 18 4.86 -5.16 -13.84
N SER A 19 5.32 -4.78 -12.65
CA SER A 19 5.73 -5.71 -11.60
C SER A 19 4.65 -5.72 -10.52
N TYR A 20 4.41 -6.88 -9.91
CA TYR A 20 3.40 -7.04 -8.87
C TYR A 20 3.88 -7.97 -7.78
N TYR A 21 3.33 -7.81 -6.61
CA TYR A 21 3.42 -8.77 -5.52
C TYR A 21 2.17 -9.65 -5.53
N LEU A 22 2.37 -10.95 -5.46
CA LEU A 22 1.29 -11.94 -5.40
C LEU A 22 1.39 -12.73 -4.09
N HIS A 23 0.31 -12.80 -3.37
CA HIS A 23 0.18 -13.58 -2.15
C HIS A 23 -1.06 -14.47 -2.22
N ARG A 24 -0.92 -15.75 -1.83
CA ARG A 24 -1.99 -16.74 -1.72
C ARG A 24 -2.14 -17.11 -0.24
N PRO A 25 -2.97 -16.39 0.54
CA PRO A 25 -3.17 -16.66 1.96
C PRO A 25 -3.77 -18.04 2.23
N SER A 26 -4.65 -18.53 1.35
CA SER A 26 -5.25 -19.87 1.45
C SER A 26 -4.22 -21.02 1.40
N ALA A 27 -3.01 -20.78 0.89
CA ALA A 27 -1.93 -21.78 0.95
C ALA A 27 -1.39 -21.97 2.38
N THR A 28 -1.54 -20.98 3.24
CA THR A 28 -1.09 -21.02 4.64
C THR A 28 -2.24 -21.38 5.58
N ASP A 29 -3.41 -20.80 5.36
CA ASP A 29 -4.64 -21.06 6.12
C ASP A 29 -5.80 -21.34 5.14
N PRO A 30 -6.22 -22.60 5.01
CA PRO A 30 -7.34 -22.98 4.13
C PRO A 30 -8.66 -22.25 4.44
N ASN A 31 -8.85 -21.74 5.66
CA ASN A 31 -10.08 -21.00 6.01
C ASN A 31 -10.13 -19.59 5.38
N MET A 32 -9.07 -19.15 4.72
CA MET A 32 -9.02 -17.88 4.00
C MET A 32 -9.74 -17.91 2.64
N ALA A 33 -10.28 -19.06 2.24
CA ALA A 33 -11.12 -19.23 1.05
C ALA A 33 -12.22 -20.26 1.29
N PRO A 34 -13.34 -20.23 0.53
CA PRO A 34 -14.31 -21.30 0.52
C PRO A 34 -13.69 -22.64 0.08
N GLU A 35 -14.31 -23.77 0.47
CA GLU A 35 -13.83 -25.09 0.08
C GLU A 35 -13.72 -25.23 -1.45
N GLY A 36 -12.60 -25.76 -1.92
CA GLY A 36 -12.30 -25.92 -3.35
C GLY A 36 -11.92 -24.64 -4.08
N GLN A 37 -11.76 -23.52 -3.36
CA GLN A 37 -11.34 -22.24 -3.92
C GLN A 37 -10.01 -21.75 -3.31
N ASP A 38 -9.44 -20.73 -3.93
CA ASP A 38 -8.26 -20.03 -3.46
C ASP A 38 -8.51 -18.54 -3.34
N ALA A 39 -7.90 -17.92 -2.34
CA ALA A 39 -7.82 -16.48 -2.21
C ALA A 39 -6.47 -15.95 -2.68
N PHE A 40 -6.48 -14.86 -3.42
CA PHE A 40 -5.27 -14.16 -3.87
C PHE A 40 -5.33 -12.69 -3.50
N TYR A 41 -4.19 -12.16 -3.06
CA TYR A 41 -3.95 -10.74 -2.89
C TYR A 41 -2.87 -10.31 -3.87
N VAL A 42 -3.19 -9.33 -4.69
CA VAL A 42 -2.28 -8.79 -5.70
C VAL A 42 -2.05 -7.31 -5.44
N LEU A 43 -0.79 -6.92 -5.26
CA LEU A 43 -0.40 -5.53 -5.11
C LEU A 43 0.40 -5.10 -6.33
N VAL A 44 -0.08 -4.09 -7.03
CA VAL A 44 0.60 -3.48 -8.16
C VAL A 44 0.94 -2.04 -7.84
N PRO A 45 2.22 -1.63 -7.86
CA PRO A 45 2.57 -0.23 -7.75
C PRO A 45 1.99 0.59 -8.91
N VAL A 46 1.35 1.70 -8.57
CA VAL A 46 0.75 2.64 -9.52
C VAL A 46 1.05 4.07 -9.10
N PRO A 47 0.96 5.06 -10.02
CA PRO A 47 1.08 6.46 -9.64
C PRO A 47 -0.03 6.86 -8.67
N ASN A 48 0.29 7.74 -7.74
CA ASN A 48 -0.70 8.35 -6.85
C ASN A 48 -1.53 9.44 -7.56
N ASN A 49 -2.47 10.08 -6.86
CA ASN A 49 -3.39 11.08 -7.42
C ASN A 49 -2.75 12.42 -7.84
N LEU A 50 -1.43 12.58 -7.70
CA LEU A 50 -0.69 13.61 -8.43
C LEU A 50 -0.54 13.30 -9.93
N SER A 51 -0.87 12.08 -10.34
CA SER A 51 -1.04 11.71 -11.74
C SER A 51 -2.37 12.24 -12.28
N LYS A 52 -2.54 12.17 -13.59
CA LYS A 52 -3.81 12.48 -14.24
C LYS A 52 -4.58 11.22 -14.65
N VAL A 53 -4.34 10.11 -13.99
CA VAL A 53 -5.02 8.84 -14.25
C VAL A 53 -6.47 8.95 -13.79
N ASN A 54 -7.41 8.74 -14.71
CA ASN A 54 -8.82 8.63 -14.38
C ASN A 54 -9.13 7.17 -14.02
N TRP A 55 -9.20 6.88 -12.74
CA TRP A 55 -9.42 5.51 -12.25
C TRP A 55 -10.82 4.97 -12.55
N ILE A 56 -11.82 5.83 -12.78
CA ILE A 56 -13.16 5.41 -13.22
C ILE A 56 -13.09 4.77 -14.62
N GLU A 57 -12.25 5.32 -15.51
CA GLU A 57 -12.10 4.84 -16.87
C GLU A 57 -11.04 3.76 -17.03
N GLU A 58 -9.96 3.83 -16.24
CA GLU A 58 -8.77 2.99 -16.41
C GLU A 58 -8.74 1.80 -15.44
N GLY A 59 -9.51 1.81 -14.36
CA GLY A 59 -9.43 0.80 -13.31
C GLY A 59 -9.70 -0.62 -13.83
N ASP A 60 -10.82 -0.83 -14.51
CA ASP A 60 -11.19 -2.15 -15.05
C ASP A 60 -10.19 -2.62 -16.12
N LYS A 61 -9.78 -1.71 -17.02
CA LYS A 61 -8.77 -2.03 -18.05
C LYS A 61 -7.44 -2.45 -17.43
N PHE A 62 -7.04 -1.75 -16.36
CA PHE A 62 -5.80 -2.06 -15.66
C PHE A 62 -5.90 -3.38 -14.88
N LYS A 63 -7.04 -3.66 -14.26
CA LYS A 63 -7.32 -4.96 -13.64
C LYS A 63 -7.19 -6.09 -14.66
N ASP A 64 -7.81 -5.93 -15.84
CA ASP A 64 -7.74 -6.93 -16.90
C ASP A 64 -6.31 -7.15 -17.39
N LEU A 65 -5.51 -6.08 -17.50
CA LEU A 65 -4.08 -6.19 -17.83
C LEU A 65 -3.31 -6.98 -16.77
N VAL A 66 -3.60 -6.77 -15.47
CA VAL A 66 -2.99 -7.52 -14.37
C VAL A 66 -3.36 -9.00 -14.47
N LEU A 67 -4.64 -9.31 -14.65
CA LEU A 67 -5.12 -10.69 -14.82
C LEU A 67 -4.48 -11.36 -16.05
N ASP A 68 -4.40 -10.66 -17.18
CA ASP A 68 -3.72 -11.15 -18.38
C ASP A 68 -2.23 -11.48 -18.14
N LYS A 69 -1.56 -10.62 -17.37
CA LYS A 69 -0.15 -10.86 -17.03
C LYS A 69 0.01 -12.08 -16.12
N MET A 70 -0.86 -12.23 -15.12
CA MET A 70 -0.87 -13.39 -14.23
C MET A 70 -1.16 -14.68 -14.99
N ASP A 71 -2.15 -14.66 -15.87
CA ASP A 71 -2.56 -15.81 -16.69
C ASP A 71 -1.42 -16.30 -17.59
N LYS A 72 -0.71 -15.37 -18.22
CA LYS A 72 0.41 -15.67 -19.12
C LYS A 72 1.70 -16.10 -18.39
N THR A 73 1.80 -15.92 -17.08
CA THR A 73 3.07 -16.12 -16.37
C THR A 73 2.98 -17.11 -15.21
N VAL A 74 2.29 -16.76 -14.14
CA VAL A 74 2.37 -17.48 -12.85
C VAL A 74 1.11 -18.31 -12.51
N LEU A 75 -0.04 -17.95 -13.10
CA LEU A 75 -1.33 -18.60 -12.83
C LEU A 75 -2.10 -18.86 -14.14
N PRO A 76 -1.62 -19.76 -15.03
CA PRO A 76 -2.34 -20.10 -16.25
C PRO A 76 -3.78 -20.56 -15.96
N GLY A 77 -4.75 -19.99 -16.69
CA GLY A 77 -6.18 -20.29 -16.53
C GLY A 77 -6.86 -19.44 -15.45
N ILE A 78 -6.17 -18.49 -14.80
CA ILE A 78 -6.79 -17.67 -13.73
C ILE A 78 -7.99 -16.90 -14.26
N LYS A 79 -7.96 -16.34 -15.44
CA LYS A 79 -9.05 -15.52 -16.00
C LYS A 79 -10.37 -16.27 -16.13
N GLU A 80 -10.31 -17.55 -16.44
CA GLU A 80 -11.50 -18.41 -16.61
C GLU A 80 -12.03 -18.93 -15.26
N ASN A 81 -11.22 -18.83 -14.21
CA ASN A 81 -11.51 -19.37 -12.88
C ASN A 81 -11.75 -18.32 -11.80
N VAL A 82 -11.76 -17.02 -12.13
CA VAL A 82 -12.15 -15.97 -11.19
C VAL A 82 -13.63 -16.08 -10.87
N VAL A 83 -13.95 -16.31 -9.60
CA VAL A 83 -15.33 -16.36 -9.10
C VAL A 83 -15.79 -14.98 -8.63
N SER A 84 -14.90 -14.24 -8.00
CA SER A 84 -15.14 -12.88 -7.51
C SER A 84 -13.84 -12.10 -7.44
N ASP A 85 -13.88 -10.84 -7.81
CA ASP A 85 -12.77 -9.92 -7.65
C ASP A 85 -13.24 -8.52 -7.23
N PHE A 86 -12.34 -7.75 -6.67
CA PHE A 86 -12.45 -6.31 -6.49
C PHE A 86 -11.05 -5.69 -6.48
N TYR A 87 -10.98 -4.39 -6.68
CA TYR A 87 -9.72 -3.66 -6.59
C TYR A 87 -9.91 -2.32 -5.89
N LEU A 88 -8.84 -1.83 -5.29
CA LEU A 88 -8.76 -0.55 -4.62
C LEU A 88 -7.78 0.33 -5.38
N THR A 89 -8.20 1.53 -5.71
CA THR A 89 -7.40 2.52 -6.44
C THR A 89 -6.82 3.57 -5.50
N PRO A 90 -5.91 4.44 -5.94
CA PRO A 90 -5.48 5.59 -5.18
C PRO A 90 -6.63 6.48 -4.69
N ASP A 91 -7.75 6.59 -5.44
CA ASP A 91 -8.92 7.35 -5.00
C ASP A 91 -9.51 6.80 -3.70
N TYR A 92 -9.63 5.48 -3.57
CA TYR A 92 -10.05 4.85 -2.32
C TYR A 92 -9.14 5.21 -1.16
N PHE A 93 -7.83 5.15 -1.37
CA PHE A 93 -6.87 5.50 -0.30
C PHE A 93 -6.95 6.98 0.09
N GLU A 94 -7.23 7.88 -0.84
CA GLU A 94 -7.38 9.30 -0.56
C GLU A 94 -8.73 9.63 0.11
N ILE A 95 -9.82 9.09 -0.42
CA ILE A 95 -11.19 9.45 0.01
C ILE A 95 -11.57 8.71 1.30
N ASP A 96 -11.40 7.39 1.32
CA ASP A 96 -11.88 6.56 2.43
C ASP A 96 -10.85 6.44 3.56
N LEU A 97 -9.56 6.46 3.24
CA LEU A 97 -8.49 6.32 4.23
C LEU A 97 -7.76 7.64 4.53
N ALA A 98 -8.17 8.74 3.91
CA ALA A 98 -7.61 10.08 4.10
C ALA A 98 -6.08 10.15 3.93
N THR A 99 -5.50 9.31 3.06
CA THR A 99 -4.07 9.35 2.78
C THR A 99 -3.72 10.43 1.77
N LEU A 100 -2.62 11.11 1.97
CA LEU A 100 -2.19 12.19 1.08
C LEU A 100 -1.96 11.67 -0.34
N TYR A 101 -2.70 12.22 -1.30
CA TYR A 101 -2.67 11.84 -2.71
C TYR A 101 -2.92 10.35 -2.98
N GLY A 102 -3.67 9.66 -2.13
CA GLY A 102 -3.96 8.25 -2.31
C GLY A 102 -2.75 7.32 -2.14
N SER A 103 -1.77 7.73 -1.33
CA SER A 103 -0.54 6.96 -1.09
C SER A 103 -0.81 5.75 -0.20
N GLY A 104 -0.71 4.52 -0.72
CA GLY A 104 -0.98 3.30 0.04
C GLY A 104 0.04 3.00 1.14
N PHE A 105 1.28 3.48 1.04
CA PHE A 105 2.37 3.23 2.00
C PHE A 105 2.93 4.50 2.65
N SER A 106 2.22 5.63 2.54
CA SER A 106 2.66 6.91 3.08
C SER A 106 3.92 7.45 2.38
N ILE A 107 4.88 8.00 3.11
CA ILE A 107 6.08 8.62 2.54
C ILE A 107 7.05 7.59 1.95
N GLN A 108 7.80 7.99 0.92
CA GLN A 108 8.79 7.13 0.27
C GLN A 108 9.93 6.76 1.23
N PRO A 109 10.50 5.55 1.12
CA PRO A 109 11.63 5.10 1.95
C PRO A 109 12.97 5.68 1.44
N LYS A 110 13.01 6.98 1.17
CA LYS A 110 14.26 7.70 0.86
C LYS A 110 15.04 7.94 2.13
N PHE A 111 16.38 8.05 2.03
CA PHE A 111 17.25 8.31 3.18
C PHE A 111 16.80 9.54 3.99
N SER A 112 16.46 10.62 3.30
CA SER A 112 15.98 11.88 3.90
C SER A 112 14.57 11.80 4.53
N GLN A 113 13.88 10.66 4.42
CA GLN A 113 12.55 10.41 4.96
C GLN A 113 12.49 9.10 5.76
N SER A 114 13.65 8.57 6.15
CA SER A 114 13.75 7.30 6.87
C SER A 114 14.49 7.47 8.19
N ALA A 115 14.34 6.51 9.10
CA ALA A 115 14.96 6.49 10.41
C ALA A 115 14.78 7.83 11.16
N TYR A 116 15.86 8.51 11.50
CA TYR A 116 15.82 9.77 12.23
C TYR A 116 15.09 10.89 11.49
N PHE A 117 15.14 10.92 10.15
CA PHE A 117 14.52 11.95 9.33
C PHE A 117 13.02 11.70 9.06
N ARG A 118 12.46 10.62 9.58
CA ARG A 118 11.03 10.36 9.50
C ARG A 118 10.29 11.24 10.50
N PHE A 119 9.05 11.63 10.19
CA PHE A 119 8.22 12.40 11.10
C PHE A 119 8.18 11.77 12.49
N HIS A 120 8.40 12.59 13.51
CA HIS A 120 8.41 12.15 14.90
C HIS A 120 6.98 11.86 15.39
N ASN A 121 6.87 11.03 16.42
CA ASN A 121 5.58 10.69 17.02
C ASN A 121 4.99 11.81 17.88
N GLN A 122 5.74 12.86 18.16
CA GLN A 122 5.28 14.09 18.80
C GLN A 122 5.52 15.27 17.87
N SER A 123 4.53 16.17 17.78
CA SER A 123 4.66 17.41 17.02
C SER A 123 5.76 18.30 17.59
N GLU A 124 6.58 18.86 16.72
CA GLU A 124 7.62 19.84 17.06
C GLU A 124 7.02 21.24 17.27
N ILE A 125 5.79 21.47 16.79
CA ILE A 125 5.11 22.78 16.84
C ILE A 125 4.08 22.81 17.96
N TYR A 126 3.27 21.75 18.09
CA TYR A 126 2.15 21.70 19.04
C TYR A 126 2.44 20.75 20.20
N LYS A 127 2.42 21.27 21.45
CA LYS A 127 2.82 20.53 22.66
C LYS A 127 2.02 19.24 22.93
N ASN A 128 0.74 19.20 22.57
CA ASN A 128 -0.18 18.10 22.89
C ASN A 128 -0.66 17.36 21.62
N LEU A 129 0.06 17.47 20.49
CA LEU A 129 -0.26 16.77 19.27
C LEU A 129 0.73 15.63 19.06
N TYR A 130 0.19 14.43 18.82
CA TYR A 130 0.96 13.21 18.64
C TYR A 130 0.52 12.49 17.38
N PHE A 131 1.42 11.71 16.79
CA PHE A 131 1.20 10.99 15.55
C PHE A 131 1.52 9.51 15.71
N VAL A 132 0.68 8.66 15.14
CA VAL A 132 0.88 7.22 15.02
C VAL A 132 0.57 6.78 13.60
N GLY A 133 1.09 5.63 13.18
CA GLY A 133 0.80 5.06 11.88
C GLY A 133 1.99 5.03 10.93
N ALA A 134 1.69 4.73 9.66
CA ALA A 134 2.72 4.51 8.62
C ALA A 134 3.55 5.75 8.28
N GLY A 135 3.01 6.95 8.50
CA GLY A 135 3.69 8.22 8.18
C GLY A 135 4.75 8.64 9.18
N THR A 136 4.74 8.07 10.40
CA THR A 136 5.63 8.44 11.50
C THR A 136 6.70 7.38 11.75
N HIS A 137 7.59 7.65 12.71
CA HIS A 137 8.54 6.67 13.21
C HIS A 137 7.79 5.53 13.95
N PRO A 138 8.19 4.24 13.81
CA PRO A 138 9.33 3.74 13.03
C PRO A 138 9.07 3.55 11.54
N GLY A 139 7.81 3.53 11.07
CA GLY A 139 7.55 3.50 9.65
C GLY A 139 6.40 2.62 9.18
N ALA A 140 6.34 2.38 7.88
CA ALA A 140 5.32 1.59 7.23
C ALA A 140 5.47 0.07 7.50
N GLY A 141 4.42 -0.65 7.14
CA GLY A 141 4.27 -2.08 7.42
C GLY A 141 3.59 -2.34 8.77
N MET A 142 2.85 -3.44 8.87
CA MET A 142 2.03 -3.74 10.05
C MET A 142 2.84 -3.70 11.36
N PRO A 143 4.04 -4.31 11.48
CA PRO A 143 4.83 -4.21 12.69
C PRO A 143 5.28 -2.77 13.01
N GLY A 144 5.63 -2.00 11.99
CA GLY A 144 6.04 -0.59 12.13
C GLY A 144 4.88 0.28 12.63
N VAL A 145 3.71 0.14 12.02
CA VAL A 145 2.49 0.88 12.40
C VAL A 145 2.10 0.58 13.85
N LEU A 146 2.06 -0.68 14.25
CA LEU A 146 1.78 -1.06 15.64
C LEU A 146 2.85 -0.56 16.61
N SER A 147 4.12 -0.60 16.21
CA SER A 147 5.22 -0.10 17.03
C SER A 147 5.16 1.42 17.23
N SER A 148 4.58 2.17 16.30
CA SER A 148 4.40 3.62 16.47
C SER A 148 3.52 3.96 17.67
N ALA A 149 2.48 3.17 17.93
CA ALA A 149 1.65 3.31 19.14
C ALA A 149 2.43 2.99 20.42
N LYS A 150 3.31 1.98 20.37
CA LYS A 150 4.17 1.63 21.52
C LYS A 150 5.20 2.72 21.82
N VAL A 151 5.73 3.39 20.80
CA VAL A 151 6.60 4.56 20.98
C VAL A 151 5.85 5.66 21.72
N LEU A 152 4.59 5.92 21.36
CA LEU A 152 3.77 6.93 22.00
C LEU A 152 3.46 6.59 23.47
N ASP A 153 3.15 5.33 23.79
CA ASP A 153 2.97 4.86 25.16
C ASP A 153 4.22 5.13 26.02
N ASN A 154 5.41 4.89 25.49
CA ASN A 154 6.65 5.21 26.17
C ASN A 154 6.83 6.72 26.38
N LEU A 155 6.48 7.56 25.41
CA LEU A 155 6.53 9.02 25.55
C LEU A 155 5.60 9.52 26.67
N PHE A 156 4.41 8.94 26.83
CA PHE A 156 3.49 9.29 27.91
C PHE A 156 3.98 8.84 29.28
N LYS A 157 4.53 7.63 29.39
CA LYS A 157 5.11 7.14 30.65
C LYS A 157 6.27 8.02 31.12
N TRP A 158 7.12 8.47 30.21
CA TRP A 158 8.21 9.38 30.50
C TRP A 158 7.73 10.73 31.05
N LYS A 159 6.67 11.30 30.46
CA LYS A 159 6.09 12.59 30.90
C LYS A 159 5.33 12.51 32.22
N ALA A 160 4.90 11.33 32.63
CA ALA A 160 4.23 11.14 33.93
C ALA A 160 5.21 11.03 35.12
N ILE A 161 6.52 10.91 34.84
CA ILE A 161 7.58 10.75 35.86
C ILE A 161 8.30 12.07 36.16
N TYR A 162 8.17 13.07 35.27
CA TYR A 162 8.72 14.42 35.39
C TYR A 162 7.63 15.50 35.20
#